data_f8b531e872d67d4a7aa613653a25aca0
#
_entry.id   f8b531e872d67d4a7aa613653a25aca0
#
_cell.length_a   1.000
_cell.length_b   1.000
_cell.length_c   1.000
_cell.angle_alpha   90.00
_cell.angle_beta   90.00
_cell.angle_gamma   90.00
#
_symmetry.space_group_name_H-M   'P 1'
#
loop_
_entity.id
_entity.type
_entity.pdbx_description
1 polymer ?
#
loop_
_entity_poly.entity_id
_entity_poly.type
_entity_poly.pdbx_seq_one_letter_code
_entity_poly.pdbx_strand_id
1 'polypeptide(L)'
;MPTGDDLPVGQIPVGEESPQEHFVTGSNGEKFYIGENTSLSFLDYLRHSLRPWVGATSFTESERGNTLLEPEMDEVAGEEVHLDLAEKRELFQSYCEVSSGILHLFADDEVELLLTANTGNDSPKYNGEDIAAMDAALAIGAQARASAPHDAYNAMTLFTRARCVAFQDMLANPSLAIVRLCLLLSFYTLGASRQSAGSIYLGIASKAAVVLGLHQPMSWKSLKLKSGYGVRLRIWHSLCILEVLTSSLLGRPCTVPRATRHNVQSLPFDAEEPAFNAVLKGVVLLDDICCQLNRGAMNDIPTAQNLLQRLRTWSRDLPPSLRRFSYTNGVSMAYSDRKKAFGSIHVSSLYYFAVILVTRPFLIETFMTRMRQQSGLSSQGPLDPQRASLAQVCMISAMHMGHLCQQVASVMTASDLPFGNLGLFKSWAFGSGLVLGFSIFAGESQDDLRGAFSGVVNLLETAGAVSPQSRVYSKTLHELEETINLYQRLASRKARSVADQYVDEILVFDTGQGVSMSSMQNSGPQDFTPRAGPDLETNWQMSNHMVHTEINADLFIDEGWEDLGYQFSDNFALDFGVALL
;
A
#
# COMPACT_ATOMS: atom_id res chain seq x y z
N MET A 1 -18.67 -45.57 23.75
CA MET A 1 -17.83 -44.77 22.85
C MET A 1 -18.60 -44.56 21.58
N PRO A 2 -19.11 -43.38 21.27
CA PRO A 2 -19.75 -43.10 19.99
C PRO A 2 -18.69 -42.51 19.03
N THR A 3 -18.66 -43.10 17.88
CA THR A 3 -18.01 -42.65 16.63
C THR A 3 -19.00 -41.76 15.90
N GLY A 4 -18.50 -40.68 15.29
CA GLY A 4 -19.30 -39.93 14.33
C GLY A 4 -18.97 -38.46 14.34
N ASP A 5 -17.99 -38.08 13.54
CA ASP A 5 -17.71 -36.66 13.20
C ASP A 5 -18.65 -36.22 12.07
N ASP A 6 -19.89 -35.92 12.46
CA ASP A 6 -20.76 -35.05 11.68
C ASP A 6 -20.59 -33.63 12.20
N LEU A 7 -19.74 -32.84 11.54
CA LEU A 7 -19.71 -31.41 11.75
C LEU A 7 -21.05 -30.83 11.26
N PRO A 8 -21.82 -30.15 12.12
CA PRO A 8 -23.05 -29.53 11.71
C PRO A 8 -22.72 -28.44 10.68
N VAL A 9 -23.37 -28.54 9.51
CA VAL A 9 -23.49 -27.42 8.57
C VAL A 9 -24.17 -26.29 9.34
N GLY A 10 -23.36 -25.43 9.96
CA GLY A 10 -23.81 -24.32 10.77
C GLY A 10 -24.63 -23.38 9.90
N GLN A 11 -25.83 -23.10 10.35
CA GLN A 11 -26.60 -21.94 9.92
C GLN A 11 -25.67 -20.73 10.08
N ILE A 12 -25.27 -20.14 8.94
CA ILE A 12 -24.56 -18.86 8.94
C ILE A 12 -25.56 -17.87 9.52
N PRO A 13 -25.28 -17.21 10.67
CA PRO A 13 -26.15 -16.20 11.19
C PRO A 13 -26.23 -15.12 10.11
N VAL A 14 -27.43 -14.74 9.72
CA VAL A 14 -27.69 -13.46 9.06
C VAL A 14 -27.35 -12.43 10.15
N GLY A 15 -26.03 -12.04 10.16
CA GLY A 15 -25.45 -11.29 11.26
C GLY A 15 -25.95 -9.87 11.25
N GLU A 16 -26.43 -9.45 12.38
CA GLU A 16 -26.21 -8.09 12.87
C GLU A 16 -24.75 -7.72 12.60
N GLU A 17 -24.51 -6.63 11.86
CA GLU A 17 -23.19 -6.04 11.69
C GLU A 17 -22.66 -5.78 13.11
N SER A 18 -21.76 -6.64 13.58
CA SER A 18 -21.06 -6.38 14.84
C SER A 18 -20.34 -5.04 14.66
N PRO A 19 -20.42 -4.12 15.63
CA PRO A 19 -19.76 -2.83 15.54
C PRO A 19 -18.29 -3.08 15.23
N GLN A 20 -17.84 -2.63 14.06
CA GLN A 20 -16.44 -2.78 13.65
C GLN A 20 -15.61 -2.05 14.70
N GLU A 21 -14.81 -2.79 15.44
CA GLU A 21 -13.88 -2.16 16.38
C GLU A 21 -12.84 -1.38 15.58
N HIS A 22 -12.95 -0.05 15.57
CA HIS A 22 -12.02 0.86 14.90
C HIS A 22 -10.71 1.04 15.68
N PHE A 23 -10.37 0.14 16.58
CA PHE A 23 -9.18 0.24 17.42
C PHE A 23 -8.31 -1.00 17.29
N VAL A 24 -7.01 -0.76 17.13
CA VAL A 24 -5.96 -1.78 17.16
C VAL A 24 -5.09 -1.57 18.38
N THR A 25 -4.79 -2.64 19.10
CA THR A 25 -3.92 -2.59 20.28
C THR A 25 -2.46 -2.62 19.83
N GLY A 26 -1.69 -1.61 20.20
CA GLY A 26 -0.25 -1.58 19.96
C GLY A 26 0.54 -2.45 20.94
N SER A 27 1.85 -2.57 20.73
CA SER A 27 2.76 -3.35 21.56
C SER A 27 2.81 -2.92 23.03
N ASN A 28 2.52 -1.65 23.32
CA ASN A 28 2.44 -1.07 24.66
C ASN A 28 1.06 -1.24 25.35
N GLY A 29 0.12 -1.97 24.73
CA GLY A 29 -1.24 -2.16 25.24
C GLY A 29 -2.21 -0.99 24.98
N GLU A 30 -1.74 0.12 24.40
CA GLU A 30 -2.59 1.25 24.03
C GLU A 30 -3.42 0.95 22.78
N LYS A 31 -4.63 1.51 22.73
CA LYS A 31 -5.54 1.37 21.59
C LYS A 31 -5.41 2.53 20.63
N PHE A 32 -5.07 2.24 19.37
CA PHE A 32 -4.94 3.21 18.29
C PHE A 32 -6.16 3.17 17.37
N TYR A 33 -6.74 4.32 17.09
CA TYR A 33 -7.84 4.43 16.13
C TYR A 33 -7.35 4.24 14.70
N ILE A 34 -8.07 3.42 13.93
CA ILE A 34 -7.87 3.18 12.51
C ILE A 34 -9.22 3.36 11.81
N GLY A 35 -9.24 4.17 10.74
CA GLY A 35 -10.46 4.43 9.99
C GLY A 35 -10.89 3.25 9.12
N GLU A 36 -12.18 3.18 8.80
CA GLU A 36 -12.84 2.08 8.08
C GLU A 36 -12.24 1.80 6.69
N ASN A 37 -11.76 2.84 6.01
CA ASN A 37 -11.32 2.77 4.61
C ASN A 37 -9.84 2.40 4.43
N THR A 38 -9.16 1.97 5.49
CA THR A 38 -7.75 1.61 5.46
C THR A 38 -7.51 0.19 4.96
N SER A 39 -6.25 -0.14 4.62
CA SER A 39 -5.85 -1.51 4.31
C SER A 39 -5.95 -2.44 5.51
N LEU A 40 -5.76 -1.93 6.74
CA LEU A 40 -5.88 -2.72 7.97
C LEU A 40 -7.34 -3.07 8.26
N SER A 41 -8.28 -2.14 8.09
CA SER A 41 -9.71 -2.42 8.23
C SER A 41 -10.19 -3.39 7.14
N PHE A 42 -9.64 -3.29 5.92
CA PHE A 42 -9.91 -4.26 4.87
C PHE A 42 -9.34 -5.64 5.19
N LEU A 43 -8.15 -5.74 5.80
CA LEU A 43 -7.60 -7.00 6.30
C LEU A 43 -8.53 -7.65 7.32
N ASP A 44 -9.01 -6.89 8.30
CA ASP A 44 -9.94 -7.39 9.31
C ASP A 44 -11.26 -7.86 8.69
N TYR A 45 -11.77 -7.09 7.73
CA TYR A 45 -12.94 -7.50 6.95
C TYR A 45 -12.70 -8.85 6.25
N LEU A 46 -11.55 -9.05 5.60
CA LEU A 46 -11.22 -10.30 4.93
C LEU A 46 -11.14 -11.47 5.93
N ARG A 47 -10.48 -11.30 7.06
CA ARG A 47 -10.37 -12.31 8.12
C ARG A 47 -11.75 -12.81 8.56
N HIS A 48 -12.67 -11.89 8.84
CA HIS A 48 -14.03 -12.23 9.23
C HIS A 48 -14.85 -12.84 8.10
N SER A 49 -14.76 -12.26 6.90
CA SER A 49 -15.56 -12.67 5.75
C SER A 49 -15.15 -14.03 5.19
N LEU A 50 -13.86 -14.41 5.28
CA LEU A 50 -13.36 -15.68 4.77
C LEU A 50 -13.52 -16.84 5.77
N ARG A 51 -13.61 -16.56 7.07
CA ARG A 51 -13.74 -17.58 8.12
C ARG A 51 -14.88 -18.58 7.89
N PRO A 52 -16.10 -18.23 7.44
CA PRO A 52 -17.16 -19.20 7.15
C PRO A 52 -16.80 -20.21 6.05
N TRP A 53 -15.85 -19.90 5.16
CA TRP A 53 -15.48 -20.71 4.02
C TRP A 53 -14.30 -21.65 4.29
N VAL A 54 -13.37 -21.24 5.15
CA VAL A 54 -12.11 -21.95 5.40
C VAL A 54 -11.95 -22.42 6.85
N GLY A 55 -12.83 -21.97 7.74
CA GLY A 55 -12.71 -22.23 9.18
C GLY A 55 -11.60 -21.43 9.85
N ALA A 56 -11.08 -21.95 10.96
CA ALA A 56 -9.96 -21.38 11.68
C ALA A 56 -8.64 -21.68 10.96
N THR A 57 -7.92 -20.65 10.52
CA THR A 57 -6.59 -20.72 9.90
C THR A 57 -5.66 -19.71 10.56
N SER A 58 -4.35 -19.79 10.27
CA SER A 58 -3.36 -18.80 10.73
C SER A 58 -3.78 -17.37 10.32
N PHE A 59 -4.37 -17.20 9.14
CA PHE A 59 -4.86 -15.92 8.64
C PHE A 59 -6.11 -15.44 9.39
N THR A 60 -7.13 -16.31 9.57
CA THR A 60 -8.43 -15.92 10.15
C THR A 60 -8.41 -15.75 11.66
N GLU A 61 -7.47 -16.38 12.36
CA GLU A 61 -7.32 -16.31 13.82
C GLU A 61 -6.21 -15.36 14.29
N SER A 62 -5.47 -14.76 13.35
CA SER A 62 -4.40 -13.82 13.71
C SER A 62 -4.97 -12.58 14.38
N GLU A 63 -4.44 -12.24 15.55
CA GLU A 63 -4.89 -11.08 16.34
C GLU A 63 -4.63 -9.75 15.61
N ARG A 64 -5.58 -8.81 15.75
CA ARG A 64 -5.49 -7.46 15.17
C ARG A 64 -4.23 -6.69 15.61
N GLY A 65 -3.83 -6.85 16.88
CA GLY A 65 -2.68 -6.17 17.48
C GLY A 65 -1.34 -6.48 16.82
N ASN A 66 -1.24 -7.62 16.12
CA ASN A 66 0.02 -8.05 15.50
C ASN A 66 0.29 -7.38 14.13
N THR A 67 -0.64 -6.60 13.59
CA THR A 67 -0.53 -6.07 12.22
C THR A 67 -0.05 -4.62 12.17
N LEU A 68 -0.37 -3.80 13.19
CA LEU A 68 0.17 -2.45 13.32
C LEU A 68 1.32 -2.48 14.34
N LEU A 69 2.54 -2.41 13.84
CA LEU A 69 3.70 -2.29 14.70
C LEU A 69 3.92 -0.82 15.06
N GLU A 70 4.14 -0.58 16.34
CA GLU A 70 4.69 0.67 16.86
C GLU A 70 5.92 0.30 17.68
N PRO A 71 7.04 -0.12 17.02
CA PRO A 71 8.22 -0.59 17.73
C PRO A 71 8.76 0.49 18.66
N GLU A 72 9.18 0.08 19.85
CA GLU A 72 9.87 1.01 20.76
C GLU A 72 11.15 1.52 20.08
N MET A 73 11.49 2.77 20.34
CA MET A 73 12.78 3.31 19.92
C MET A 73 13.74 3.12 21.09
N ASP A 74 14.80 2.38 20.83
CA ASP A 74 15.90 2.31 21.78
C ASP A 74 16.48 3.72 21.98
N GLU A 75 16.60 4.13 23.22
CA GLU A 75 17.32 5.36 23.55
C GLU A 75 18.81 5.11 23.42
N VAL A 76 19.40 5.56 22.34
CA VAL A 76 20.87 5.55 22.22
C VAL A 76 21.44 6.66 23.06
N ALA A 77 22.15 6.29 24.11
CA ALA A 77 22.90 7.26 24.92
C ALA A 77 24.01 7.89 24.05
N GLY A 78 23.87 9.13 23.79
CA GLY A 78 24.73 10.24 23.44
C GLY A 78 26.17 10.03 22.93
N GLU A 79 26.48 8.99 22.13
CA GLU A 79 27.74 8.97 21.39
C GLU A 79 27.66 9.93 20.20
N GLU A 80 28.68 10.76 20.03
CA GLU A 80 28.77 11.68 18.91
C GLU A 80 28.99 10.90 17.60
N VAL A 81 28.05 11.04 16.66
CA VAL A 81 28.22 10.55 15.29
C VAL A 81 29.13 11.50 14.55
N HIS A 82 30.31 11.03 14.21
CA HIS A 82 31.26 11.77 13.37
C HIS A 82 31.12 11.33 11.91
N LEU A 83 30.42 12.13 11.11
CA LEU A 83 30.31 11.95 9.67
C LEU A 83 31.24 12.94 8.97
N ASP A 84 32.03 12.46 8.01
CA ASP A 84 32.76 13.35 7.13
C ASP A 84 31.81 14.03 6.11
N LEU A 85 32.30 15.06 5.42
CA LEU A 85 31.47 15.83 4.49
C LEU A 85 31.02 14.99 3.28
N ALA A 86 31.81 14.01 2.85
CA ALA A 86 31.47 13.14 1.73
C ALA A 86 30.31 12.22 2.12
N GLU A 87 30.38 11.60 3.29
CA GLU A 87 29.31 10.75 3.82
C GLU A 87 28.01 11.54 4.07
N LYS A 88 28.11 12.76 4.61
CA LYS A 88 26.94 13.65 4.76
C LYS A 88 26.25 13.91 3.41
N ARG A 89 27.03 14.17 2.34
CA ARG A 89 26.49 14.37 0.98
C ARG A 89 25.79 13.11 0.46
N GLU A 90 26.38 11.94 0.63
CA GLU A 90 25.76 10.67 0.22
C GLU A 90 24.44 10.41 0.96
N LEU A 91 24.42 10.61 2.28
CA LEU A 91 23.20 10.47 3.06
C LEU A 91 22.13 11.49 2.64
N PHE A 92 22.52 12.73 2.38
CA PHE A 92 21.59 13.75 1.90
C PHE A 92 21.04 13.43 0.51
N GLN A 93 21.86 12.87 -0.39
CA GLN A 93 21.40 12.37 -1.68
C GLN A 93 20.37 11.24 -1.51
N SER A 94 20.63 10.26 -0.62
CA SER A 94 19.69 9.19 -0.31
C SER A 94 18.37 9.72 0.25
N TYR A 95 18.40 10.77 1.11
CA TYR A 95 17.21 11.48 1.54
C TYR A 95 16.43 12.08 0.36
N CYS A 96 17.10 12.80 -0.53
CA CYS A 96 16.47 13.41 -1.70
C CYS A 96 15.85 12.38 -2.65
N GLU A 97 16.45 11.19 -2.77
CA GLU A 97 15.92 10.08 -3.57
C GLU A 97 14.60 9.57 -2.98
N VAL A 98 14.61 9.11 -1.71
CA VAL A 98 13.43 8.48 -1.10
C VAL A 98 12.31 9.47 -0.77
N SER A 99 12.60 10.75 -0.65
CA SER A 99 11.60 11.80 -0.44
C SER A 99 11.08 12.43 -1.74
N SER A 100 11.62 12.02 -2.90
CA SER A 100 11.25 12.56 -4.22
C SER A 100 9.74 12.49 -4.47
N GLY A 101 9.15 13.61 -4.82
CA GLY A 101 7.71 13.75 -5.00
C GLY A 101 6.91 13.99 -3.72
N ILE A 102 7.47 13.77 -2.52
CA ILE A 102 6.76 13.91 -1.24
C ILE A 102 7.21 15.14 -0.47
N LEU A 103 8.53 15.31 -0.30
CA LEU A 103 9.10 16.43 0.43
C LEU A 103 10.02 17.27 -0.48
N HIS A 104 9.88 18.59 -0.37
CA HIS A 104 10.77 19.55 -1.00
C HIS A 104 11.05 20.68 0.00
N LEU A 105 11.96 20.42 0.94
CA LEU A 105 12.13 21.25 2.15
C LEU A 105 13.36 22.17 2.12
N PHE A 106 14.39 21.81 1.34
CA PHE A 106 15.64 22.54 1.25
C PHE A 106 15.77 23.25 -0.09
N ALA A 107 16.43 24.40 -0.10
CA ALA A 107 16.85 25.07 -1.31
C ALA A 107 18.31 24.67 -1.63
N ASP A 108 18.67 24.59 -2.90
CA ASP A 108 19.99 24.12 -3.31
C ASP A 108 21.13 24.97 -2.76
N ASP A 109 20.93 26.29 -2.63
CA ASP A 109 21.88 27.25 -2.10
C ASP A 109 22.10 27.13 -0.58
N GLU A 110 21.15 26.55 0.18
CA GLU A 110 21.29 26.36 1.64
C GLU A 110 21.95 25.02 2.01
N VAL A 111 21.85 24.00 1.15
CA VAL A 111 22.27 22.62 1.45
C VAL A 111 23.74 22.52 1.80
N GLU A 112 24.65 23.02 0.94
CA GLU A 112 26.11 22.96 1.18
C GLU A 112 26.51 23.74 2.45
N LEU A 113 25.84 24.85 2.72
CA LEU A 113 26.09 25.63 3.93
C LEU A 113 25.67 24.88 5.19
N LEU A 114 24.52 24.20 5.17
CA LEU A 114 24.02 23.40 6.29
C LEU A 114 24.86 22.13 6.52
N LEU A 115 25.33 21.46 5.46
CA LEU A 115 26.20 20.30 5.58
C LEU A 115 27.56 20.64 6.21
N THR A 116 28.07 21.84 5.96
CA THR A 116 29.36 22.33 6.51
C THR A 116 29.23 23.02 7.87
N ALA A 117 28.04 23.50 8.24
CA ALA A 117 27.83 24.29 9.48
C ALA A 117 28.17 23.51 10.77
N ASN A 118 28.12 22.20 10.74
CA ASN A 118 28.39 21.31 11.87
C ASN A 118 29.88 20.98 12.08
N THR A 119 30.79 21.51 11.26
CA THR A 119 32.22 21.15 11.27
C THR A 119 33.13 22.24 11.92
N GLY A 120 32.57 23.36 12.38
CA GLY A 120 33.37 24.43 12.98
C GLY A 120 32.59 25.40 13.84
N ASN A 121 33.26 25.91 14.87
CA ASN A 121 32.72 26.80 15.90
C ASN A 121 32.31 28.23 15.42
N ASP A 122 32.30 28.51 14.11
CA ASP A 122 32.27 29.88 13.58
C ASP A 122 31.08 30.23 12.67
N SER A 123 29.92 29.53 12.74
CA SER A 123 28.80 29.86 11.86
C SER A 123 27.60 30.47 12.59
N PRO A 124 27.55 31.80 12.79
CA PRO A 124 26.40 32.48 13.40
C PRO A 124 25.19 32.61 12.47
N LYS A 125 25.23 32.00 11.26
CA LYS A 125 24.23 32.22 10.21
C LYS A 125 23.00 31.28 10.31
N TYR A 126 23.13 30.12 10.97
CA TYR A 126 22.05 29.14 11.12
C TYR A 126 21.76 28.91 12.61
N ASN A 127 20.47 28.78 12.94
CA ASN A 127 20.04 28.43 14.29
C ASN A 127 20.14 26.91 14.53
N GLY A 128 20.06 26.48 15.76
CA GLY A 128 20.13 25.06 16.12
C GLY A 128 19.04 24.21 15.48
N GLU A 129 17.88 24.80 15.17
CA GLU A 129 16.76 24.14 14.52
C GLU A 129 17.03 23.79 13.04
N ASP A 130 17.74 24.66 12.29
CA ASP A 130 18.11 24.39 10.90
C ASP A 130 19.15 23.28 10.83
N ILE A 131 20.10 23.25 11.78
CA ILE A 131 21.09 22.16 11.91
C ILE A 131 20.36 20.85 12.25
N ALA A 132 19.41 20.88 13.19
CA ALA A 132 18.61 19.71 13.56
C ALA A 132 17.73 19.21 12.39
N ALA A 133 17.22 20.11 11.55
CA ALA A 133 16.52 19.72 10.34
C ALA A 133 17.45 19.01 9.35
N MET A 134 18.71 19.46 9.22
CA MET A 134 19.70 18.73 8.40
C MET A 134 20.03 17.37 9.03
N ASP A 135 20.22 17.27 10.34
CA ASP A 135 20.42 16.00 11.03
C ASP A 135 19.25 15.03 10.78
N ALA A 136 18.02 15.50 10.84
CA ALA A 136 16.84 14.68 10.53
C ALA A 136 16.82 14.22 9.06
N ALA A 137 17.24 15.07 8.11
CA ALA A 137 17.37 14.67 6.71
C ALA A 137 18.46 13.59 6.51
N LEU A 138 19.62 13.77 7.16
CA LEU A 138 20.70 12.76 7.15
C LEU A 138 20.26 11.46 7.82
N ALA A 139 19.46 11.51 8.90
CA ALA A 139 18.87 10.35 9.54
C ALA A 139 17.97 9.57 8.58
N ILE A 140 17.12 10.27 7.80
CA ILE A 140 16.30 9.65 6.76
C ILE A 140 17.19 9.01 5.67
N GLY A 141 18.26 9.69 5.27
CA GLY A 141 19.20 9.16 4.29
C GLY A 141 19.90 7.89 4.76
N ALA A 142 20.36 7.84 6.02
CA ALA A 142 20.95 6.66 6.63
C ALA A 142 19.93 5.52 6.76
N GLN A 143 18.71 5.83 7.21
CA GLN A 143 17.60 4.86 7.26
C GLN A 143 17.28 4.29 5.87
N ALA A 144 17.32 5.14 4.84
CA ALA A 144 17.02 4.73 3.47
C ALA A 144 18.13 3.86 2.88
N ARG A 145 19.39 4.29 3.00
CA ARG A 145 20.55 3.58 2.47
C ARG A 145 20.66 2.17 3.07
N ALA A 146 20.60 2.04 4.38
CA ALA A 146 20.51 0.79 5.14
C ALA A 146 21.47 -0.34 4.69
N SER A 147 22.56 0.01 4.00
CA SER A 147 23.53 -0.95 3.44
C SER A 147 24.82 -1.03 4.23
N ALA A 148 25.23 0.07 4.86
CA ALA A 148 26.40 0.10 5.71
C ALA A 148 26.06 -0.38 7.14
N PRO A 149 26.99 -1.09 7.84
CA PRO A 149 26.75 -1.58 9.18
C PRO A 149 26.38 -0.49 10.19
N HIS A 150 26.83 0.75 9.95
CA HIS A 150 26.59 1.90 10.82
C HIS A 150 25.32 2.68 10.48
N ASP A 151 24.65 2.40 9.36
CA ASP A 151 23.51 3.19 8.91
C ASP A 151 22.36 3.22 9.91
N ALA A 152 22.01 2.06 10.49
CA ALA A 152 20.96 1.99 11.49
C ALA A 152 21.29 2.80 12.75
N TYR A 153 22.53 2.72 13.20
CA TYR A 153 23.03 3.48 14.35
C TYR A 153 23.04 4.99 14.06
N ASN A 154 23.60 5.39 12.92
CA ASN A 154 23.65 6.79 12.48
C ASN A 154 22.24 7.37 12.35
N ALA A 155 21.31 6.64 11.72
CA ALA A 155 19.93 7.04 11.56
C ALA A 155 19.27 7.34 12.91
N MET A 156 19.42 6.44 13.89
CA MET A 156 18.80 6.57 15.20
C MET A 156 19.42 7.69 16.03
N THR A 157 20.75 7.84 16.02
CA THR A 157 21.46 8.86 16.78
C THR A 157 21.15 10.27 16.23
N LEU A 158 21.22 10.44 14.91
CA LEU A 158 20.88 11.72 14.26
C LEU A 158 19.41 12.09 14.49
N PHE A 159 18.50 11.13 14.37
CA PHE A 159 17.08 11.33 14.67
C PHE A 159 16.88 11.76 16.13
N THR A 160 17.51 11.08 17.09
CA THR A 160 17.36 11.37 18.53
C THR A 160 17.87 12.79 18.83
N ARG A 161 19.03 13.19 18.28
CA ARG A 161 19.57 14.54 18.40
C ARG A 161 18.62 15.59 17.84
N ALA A 162 18.11 15.38 16.63
CA ALA A 162 17.16 16.28 15.97
C ALA A 162 15.85 16.39 16.77
N ARG A 163 15.35 15.27 17.29
CA ARG A 163 14.15 15.22 18.14
C ARG A 163 14.32 16.04 19.43
N CYS A 164 15.47 15.94 20.11
CA CYS A 164 15.73 16.72 21.32
C CYS A 164 15.63 18.22 21.05
N VAL A 165 16.23 18.72 19.96
CA VAL A 165 16.13 20.14 19.58
C VAL A 165 14.69 20.54 19.26
N ALA A 166 13.92 19.68 18.57
CA ALA A 166 12.53 19.95 18.24
C ALA A 166 11.67 20.26 19.48
N PHE A 167 11.92 19.57 20.60
CA PHE A 167 11.10 19.71 21.81
C PHE A 167 11.60 20.77 22.82
N GLN A 168 12.84 21.26 22.68
CA GLN A 168 13.40 22.24 23.63
C GLN A 168 12.66 23.58 23.61
N ASP A 169 12.38 24.13 22.42
CA ASP A 169 11.84 25.50 22.26
C ASP A 169 10.53 25.57 21.45
N MET A 170 9.99 24.44 21.03
CA MET A 170 8.85 24.34 20.10
C MET A 170 7.61 25.12 20.52
N LEU A 171 7.32 25.17 21.83
CA LEU A 171 6.14 25.86 22.35
C LEU A 171 6.38 27.35 22.56
N ALA A 172 7.64 27.79 22.72
CA ALA A 172 7.99 29.19 22.98
C ALA A 172 8.13 29.98 21.68
N ASN A 173 8.77 29.43 20.67
CA ASN A 173 9.18 30.17 19.47
C ASN A 173 8.90 29.38 18.18
N PRO A 174 7.64 29.31 17.67
CA PRO A 174 7.36 28.65 16.41
C PRO A 174 8.13 29.30 15.25
N SER A 175 8.90 28.50 14.51
CA SER A 175 9.73 28.92 13.38
C SER A 175 9.48 28.07 12.13
N LEU A 176 9.93 28.54 10.95
CA LEU A 176 9.90 27.73 9.73
C LEU A 176 10.80 26.48 9.85
N ALA A 177 11.92 26.62 10.57
CA ALA A 177 12.84 25.52 10.82
C ALA A 177 12.18 24.42 11.66
N ILE A 178 11.39 24.78 12.69
CA ILE A 178 10.60 23.80 13.48
C ILE A 178 9.55 23.08 12.61
N VAL A 179 8.84 23.78 11.72
CA VAL A 179 7.89 23.11 10.81
C VAL A 179 8.62 22.12 9.90
N ARG A 180 9.76 22.54 9.31
CA ARG A 180 10.63 21.69 8.49
C ARG A 180 11.09 20.46 9.27
N LEU A 181 11.62 20.67 10.48
CA LEU A 181 12.11 19.63 11.36
C LEU A 181 11.01 18.61 11.71
N CYS A 182 9.83 19.06 12.11
CA CYS A 182 8.71 18.17 12.43
C CYS A 182 8.22 17.37 11.22
N LEU A 183 8.26 17.93 10.00
CA LEU A 183 7.97 17.18 8.76
C LEU A 183 8.99 16.06 8.52
N LEU A 184 10.28 16.33 8.74
CA LEU A 184 11.33 15.33 8.60
C LEU A 184 11.23 14.24 9.67
N LEU A 185 10.96 14.61 10.94
CA LEU A 185 10.72 13.64 12.00
C LEU A 185 9.49 12.78 11.72
N SER A 186 8.42 13.35 11.15
CA SER A 186 7.26 12.59 10.70
C SER A 186 7.63 11.59 9.61
N PHE A 187 8.35 12.02 8.58
CA PHE A 187 8.74 11.16 7.46
C PHE A 187 9.68 10.02 7.91
N TYR A 188 10.65 10.32 8.79
CA TYR A 188 11.52 9.30 9.40
C TYR A 188 10.72 8.24 10.16
N THR A 189 9.78 8.67 11.02
CA THR A 189 8.99 7.74 11.85
C THR A 189 8.02 6.89 11.03
N LEU A 190 7.48 7.42 9.92
CA LEU A 190 6.71 6.63 8.94
C LEU A 190 7.59 5.54 8.29
N GLY A 191 8.83 5.87 7.94
CA GLY A 191 9.83 4.91 7.46
C GLY A 191 10.16 3.84 8.49
N ALA A 192 10.32 4.24 9.77
CA ALA A 192 10.58 3.36 10.91
C ALA A 192 9.36 2.54 11.36
N SER A 193 8.25 2.56 10.61
CA SER A 193 7.02 1.83 10.94
C SER A 193 6.28 2.34 12.18
N ARG A 194 6.55 3.59 12.60
CA ARG A 194 5.88 4.26 13.73
C ARG A 194 4.87 5.27 13.24
N GLN A 195 3.78 4.77 12.69
CA GLN A 195 2.78 5.58 11.97
C GLN A 195 2.04 6.55 12.89
N SER A 196 1.74 6.16 14.13
CA SER A 196 1.08 7.03 15.10
C SER A 196 1.99 8.17 15.56
N ALA A 197 3.27 7.89 15.82
CA ALA A 197 4.27 8.92 16.14
C ALA A 197 4.43 9.89 14.96
N GLY A 198 4.51 9.40 13.72
CA GLY A 198 4.56 10.23 12.52
C GLY A 198 3.37 11.18 12.40
N SER A 199 2.16 10.68 12.69
CA SER A 199 0.93 11.49 12.70
C SER A 199 0.96 12.60 13.76
N ILE A 200 1.57 12.36 14.93
CA ILE A 200 1.71 13.36 16.00
C ILE A 200 2.67 14.47 15.57
N TYR A 201 3.88 14.13 15.06
CA TYR A 201 4.82 15.13 14.53
C TYR A 201 4.19 15.99 13.44
N LEU A 202 3.41 15.35 12.56
CA LEU A 202 2.71 16.05 11.49
C LEU A 202 1.65 17.01 12.03
N GLY A 203 0.91 16.64 13.07
CA GLY A 203 -0.03 17.51 13.77
C GLY A 203 0.65 18.75 14.38
N ILE A 204 1.84 18.57 14.96
CA ILE A 204 2.65 19.68 15.47
C ILE A 204 3.08 20.60 14.33
N ALA A 205 3.63 20.05 13.24
CA ALA A 205 4.01 20.80 12.04
C ALA A 205 2.83 21.61 11.48
N SER A 206 1.65 21.00 11.39
CA SER A 206 0.42 21.61 10.91
C SER A 206 0.01 22.80 11.77
N LYS A 207 0.07 22.64 13.09
CA LYS A 207 -0.29 23.71 14.02
C LYS A 207 0.69 24.88 13.95
N ALA A 208 1.99 24.61 13.96
CA ALA A 208 3.03 25.61 13.84
C ALA A 208 2.94 26.36 12.49
N ALA A 209 2.71 25.63 11.39
CA ALA A 209 2.53 26.23 10.07
C ALA A 209 1.34 27.19 9.99
N VAL A 210 0.22 26.85 10.63
CA VAL A 210 -0.96 27.73 10.70
C VAL A 210 -0.66 28.98 11.54
N VAL A 211 0.03 28.86 12.67
CA VAL A 211 0.45 29.99 13.51
C VAL A 211 1.36 30.95 12.73
N LEU A 212 2.28 30.40 11.91
CA LEU A 212 3.17 31.19 11.05
C LEU A 212 2.47 31.75 9.80
N GLY A 213 1.19 31.47 9.61
CA GLY A 213 0.39 31.94 8.47
C GLY A 213 0.76 31.31 7.13
N LEU A 214 1.37 30.10 7.10
CA LEU A 214 1.74 29.43 5.85
C LEU A 214 0.53 29.12 4.97
N HIS A 215 -0.64 29.02 5.54
CA HIS A 215 -1.91 28.82 4.87
C HIS A 215 -2.47 30.07 4.15
N GLN A 216 -1.79 31.25 4.28
CA GLN A 216 -2.21 32.54 3.73
C GLN A 216 -1.15 33.14 2.77
N PRO A 217 -0.86 32.50 1.63
CA PRO A 217 0.27 32.89 0.76
C PRO A 217 0.13 34.30 0.17
N MET A 218 -1.10 34.78 -0.03
CA MET A 218 -1.33 36.14 -0.55
C MET A 218 -0.87 37.22 0.44
N SER A 219 -0.97 36.94 1.73
CA SER A 219 -0.49 37.85 2.77
C SER A 219 1.05 38.00 2.75
N TRP A 220 1.79 36.98 2.35
CA TRP A 220 3.25 37.04 2.24
C TRP A 220 3.72 37.85 1.03
N LYS A 221 2.96 37.78 -0.09
CA LYS A 221 3.25 38.62 -1.27
C LYS A 221 3.17 40.11 -0.92
N SER A 222 2.17 40.49 -0.12
CA SER A 222 1.99 41.88 0.30
C SER A 222 3.05 42.37 1.27
N LEU A 223 3.65 41.48 2.09
CA LEU A 223 4.68 41.80 3.08
C LEU A 223 6.09 42.01 2.51
N LYS A 224 6.24 42.04 1.17
CA LYS A 224 7.54 42.19 0.46
C LYS A 224 8.61 41.14 0.84
N LEU A 225 8.22 40.01 1.41
CA LEU A 225 9.08 38.88 1.78
C LEU A 225 9.49 38.08 0.53
N LYS A 226 10.05 38.75 -0.49
CA LYS A 226 10.37 38.12 -1.78
C LYS A 226 11.36 36.94 -1.64
N SER A 227 12.33 37.03 -0.72
CA SER A 227 13.35 35.97 -0.56
C SER A 227 12.86 34.73 0.20
N GLY A 228 11.79 34.79 0.97
CA GLY A 228 11.29 33.66 1.75
C GLY A 228 10.01 33.04 1.20
N TYR A 229 9.44 33.56 0.11
CA TYR A 229 8.16 33.06 -0.43
C TYR A 229 8.24 31.62 -0.93
N GLY A 230 9.25 31.29 -1.72
CA GLY A 230 9.42 29.95 -2.27
C GLY A 230 9.61 28.88 -1.19
N VAL A 231 10.42 29.15 -0.16
CA VAL A 231 10.65 28.24 0.97
C VAL A 231 9.34 27.98 1.74
N ARG A 232 8.59 29.04 2.05
CA ARG A 232 7.29 28.91 2.75
C ARG A 232 6.30 28.07 1.95
N LEU A 233 6.23 28.28 0.65
CA LEU A 233 5.33 27.55 -0.23
C LEU A 233 5.73 26.07 -0.34
N ARG A 234 7.04 25.76 -0.48
CA ARG A 234 7.54 24.37 -0.50
C ARG A 234 7.22 23.64 0.79
N ILE A 235 7.49 24.25 1.94
CA ILE A 235 7.18 23.67 3.26
C ILE A 235 5.68 23.42 3.40
N TRP A 236 4.83 24.38 3.00
CA TRP A 236 3.38 24.21 3.06
C TRP A 236 2.88 23.09 2.15
N HIS A 237 3.37 23.01 0.91
CA HIS A 237 2.99 21.94 -0.02
C HIS A 237 3.46 20.58 0.49
N SER A 238 4.68 20.46 0.99
CA SER A 238 5.19 19.23 1.61
C SER A 238 4.34 18.79 2.81
N LEU A 239 3.91 19.73 3.63
CA LEU A 239 2.98 19.49 4.74
C LEU A 239 1.65 18.91 4.22
N CYS A 240 1.03 19.58 3.24
CA CYS A 240 -0.26 19.15 2.68
C CYS A 240 -0.16 17.76 2.04
N ILE A 241 0.92 17.48 1.32
CA ILE A 241 1.17 16.16 0.71
C ILE A 241 1.24 15.10 1.81
N LEU A 242 2.15 15.29 2.78
CA LEU A 242 2.40 14.28 3.80
C LEU A 242 1.17 14.06 4.70
N GLU A 243 0.42 15.12 4.99
CA GLU A 243 -0.80 15.06 5.80
C GLU A 243 -1.90 14.23 5.11
N VAL A 244 -2.17 14.49 3.83
CA VAL A 244 -3.20 13.73 3.10
C VAL A 244 -2.79 12.28 2.90
N LEU A 245 -1.53 12.02 2.55
CA LEU A 245 -1.02 10.66 2.38
C LEU A 245 -1.11 9.86 3.69
N THR A 246 -0.63 10.43 4.80
CA THR A 246 -0.68 9.76 6.11
C THR A 246 -2.12 9.55 6.59
N SER A 247 -2.98 10.55 6.44
CA SER A 247 -4.40 10.46 6.79
C SER A 247 -5.12 9.39 5.98
N SER A 248 -4.85 9.26 4.68
CA SER A 248 -5.46 8.23 3.82
C SER A 248 -5.05 6.81 4.21
N LEU A 249 -3.82 6.62 4.69
CA LEU A 249 -3.32 5.31 5.14
C LEU A 249 -3.89 4.89 6.49
N LEU A 250 -4.09 5.84 7.40
CA LEU A 250 -4.56 5.59 8.76
C LEU A 250 -6.07 5.78 8.94
N GLY A 251 -6.75 6.34 7.92
CA GLY A 251 -8.16 6.70 8.01
C GLY A 251 -8.45 7.77 9.06
N ARG A 252 -7.44 8.56 9.45
CA ARG A 252 -7.56 9.63 10.44
C ARG A 252 -7.85 10.96 9.74
N PRO A 253 -8.62 11.87 10.37
CA PRO A 253 -8.86 13.18 9.79
C PRO A 253 -7.57 14.00 9.69
N CYS A 254 -7.45 14.80 8.62
CA CYS A 254 -6.37 15.77 8.50
C CYS A 254 -6.51 16.88 9.56
N THR A 255 -5.40 17.38 10.07
CA THR A 255 -5.34 18.46 11.07
C THR A 255 -5.73 19.80 10.46
N VAL A 256 -5.24 20.10 9.24
CA VAL A 256 -5.59 21.33 8.52
C VAL A 256 -6.90 21.12 7.75
N PRO A 257 -7.89 22.06 7.88
CA PRO A 257 -9.14 21.96 7.14
C PRO A 257 -8.91 21.90 5.62
N ARG A 258 -9.71 21.07 4.93
CA ARG A 258 -9.60 20.83 3.49
C ARG A 258 -9.65 22.13 2.67
N ALA A 259 -10.60 23.02 2.95
CA ALA A 259 -10.71 24.30 2.24
C ALA A 259 -9.42 25.13 2.32
N THR A 260 -8.73 25.10 3.46
CA THR A 260 -7.46 25.79 3.68
C THR A 260 -6.33 25.18 2.88
N ARG A 261 -6.27 23.84 2.79
CA ARG A 261 -5.26 23.14 1.97
C ARG A 261 -5.44 23.44 0.48
N HIS A 262 -6.65 23.34 -0.04
CA HIS A 262 -6.96 23.50 -1.46
C HIS A 262 -6.72 24.92 -1.97
N ASN A 263 -6.94 25.95 -1.16
CA ASN A 263 -6.71 27.34 -1.56
C ASN A 263 -5.26 27.64 -1.95
N VAL A 264 -4.31 26.94 -1.37
CA VAL A 264 -2.87 27.16 -1.59
C VAL A 264 -2.30 26.22 -2.67
N GLN A 265 -2.86 25.02 -2.82
CA GLN A 265 -2.41 24.02 -3.79
C GLN A 265 -2.60 24.44 -5.25
N SER A 266 -3.50 25.40 -5.52
CA SER A 266 -3.74 25.97 -6.86
C SER A 266 -2.68 26.99 -7.30
N LEU A 267 -1.74 27.38 -6.42
CA LEU A 267 -0.69 28.33 -6.78
C LEU A 267 0.39 27.65 -7.65
N PRO A 268 0.84 28.33 -8.73
CA PRO A 268 1.90 27.79 -9.56
C PRO A 268 3.18 27.59 -8.74
N PHE A 269 3.74 26.40 -8.81
CA PHE A 269 5.01 26.02 -8.23
C PHE A 269 6.08 25.93 -9.33
N ASP A 270 7.35 26.20 -8.99
CA ASP A 270 8.45 26.17 -9.95
C ASP A 270 8.57 24.80 -10.64
N ALA A 271 8.89 24.83 -11.95
CA ALA A 271 8.86 23.67 -12.84
C ALA A 271 9.99 22.64 -12.59
N GLU A 272 10.88 22.89 -11.63
CA GLU A 272 12.11 22.11 -11.43
C GLU A 272 11.89 20.70 -10.84
N GLU A 273 10.75 20.45 -10.16
CA GLU A 273 10.44 19.16 -9.50
C GLU A 273 9.14 18.55 -10.04
N PRO A 274 9.18 17.87 -11.21
CA PRO A 274 7.97 17.36 -11.85
C PRO A 274 7.23 16.30 -11.02
N ALA A 275 7.94 15.45 -10.25
CA ALA A 275 7.32 14.45 -9.39
C ALA A 275 6.56 15.10 -8.22
N PHE A 276 7.15 16.12 -7.59
CA PHE A 276 6.52 16.86 -6.51
C PHE A 276 5.24 17.57 -6.96
N ASN A 277 5.29 18.21 -8.13
CA ASN A 277 4.11 18.85 -8.72
C ASN A 277 3.01 17.85 -9.09
N ALA A 278 3.39 16.68 -9.59
CA ALA A 278 2.46 15.61 -9.92
C ALA A 278 1.78 15.07 -8.66
N VAL A 279 2.55 14.74 -7.62
CA VAL A 279 2.00 14.27 -6.33
C VAL A 279 1.11 15.32 -5.69
N LEU A 280 1.51 16.59 -5.71
CA LEU A 280 0.69 17.68 -5.17
C LEU A 280 -0.70 17.75 -5.81
N LYS A 281 -0.80 17.58 -7.14
CA LYS A 281 -2.09 17.47 -7.83
C LYS A 281 -2.84 16.19 -7.48
N GLY A 282 -2.13 15.07 -7.41
CA GLY A 282 -2.70 13.77 -7.06
C GLY A 282 -3.29 13.72 -5.65
N VAL A 283 -2.65 14.35 -4.66
CA VAL A 283 -3.18 14.38 -3.28
C VAL A 283 -4.44 15.23 -3.14
N VAL A 284 -4.70 16.20 -4.02
CA VAL A 284 -5.99 16.91 -4.07
C VAL A 284 -7.11 15.94 -4.42
N LEU A 285 -6.87 15.08 -5.42
CA LEU A 285 -7.84 14.04 -5.81
C LEU A 285 -8.01 13.00 -4.71
N LEU A 286 -6.91 12.57 -4.08
CA LEU A 286 -6.96 11.64 -2.95
C LEU A 286 -7.76 12.21 -1.77
N ASP A 287 -7.60 13.50 -1.46
CA ASP A 287 -8.37 14.17 -0.40
C ASP A 287 -9.88 14.23 -0.73
N ASP A 288 -10.23 14.42 -2.02
CA ASP A 288 -11.61 14.33 -2.50
C ASP A 288 -12.18 12.92 -2.31
N ILE A 289 -11.41 11.89 -2.68
CA ILE A 289 -11.78 10.48 -2.54
C ILE A 289 -12.02 10.14 -1.07
N CYS A 290 -11.07 10.46 -0.19
CA CYS A 290 -11.20 10.22 1.25
C CYS A 290 -12.43 10.93 1.85
N CYS A 291 -12.73 12.14 1.39
CA CYS A 291 -13.92 12.88 1.81
C CYS A 291 -15.22 12.18 1.40
N GLN A 292 -15.30 11.62 0.18
CA GLN A 292 -16.48 10.88 -0.28
C GLN A 292 -16.62 9.53 0.43
N LEU A 293 -15.52 8.81 0.65
CA LEU A 293 -15.48 7.57 1.44
C LEU A 293 -16.06 7.79 2.84
N ASN A 294 -15.59 8.82 3.54
CA ASN A 294 -16.04 9.14 4.91
C ASN A 294 -17.52 9.58 4.98
N ARG A 295 -18.11 9.96 3.85
CA ARG A 295 -19.54 10.27 3.74
C ARG A 295 -20.42 9.07 3.40
N GLY A 296 -19.83 7.89 3.18
CA GLY A 296 -20.53 6.70 2.71
C GLY A 296 -21.04 6.79 1.26
N ALA A 297 -20.57 7.78 0.50
CA ALA A 297 -21.07 8.05 -0.86
C ALA A 297 -20.40 7.19 -1.94
N MET A 298 -19.48 6.28 -1.59
CA MET A 298 -18.71 5.51 -2.57
C MET A 298 -19.43 4.30 -3.16
N ASN A 299 -20.63 3.95 -2.66
CA ASN A 299 -21.46 2.90 -3.29
C ASN A 299 -22.28 3.42 -4.49
N ASP A 300 -22.14 4.71 -4.80
CA ASP A 300 -22.78 5.37 -5.92
C ASP A 300 -21.89 5.32 -7.18
N ILE A 301 -22.37 4.64 -8.23
CA ILE A 301 -21.62 4.44 -9.48
C ILE A 301 -21.25 5.78 -10.15
N PRO A 302 -22.16 6.75 -10.35
CA PRO A 302 -21.82 8.05 -10.92
C PRO A 302 -20.70 8.77 -10.18
N THR A 303 -20.70 8.75 -8.86
CA THR A 303 -19.63 9.36 -8.03
C THR A 303 -18.29 8.68 -8.28
N ALA A 304 -18.26 7.33 -8.28
CA ALA A 304 -17.05 6.57 -8.56
C ALA A 304 -16.51 6.87 -9.99
N GLN A 305 -17.37 6.86 -11.00
CA GLN A 305 -17.00 7.15 -12.39
C GLN A 305 -16.42 8.58 -12.54
N ASN A 306 -17.02 9.56 -11.90
CA ASN A 306 -16.50 10.94 -11.92
C ASN A 306 -15.08 11.02 -11.32
N LEU A 307 -14.85 10.37 -10.17
CA LEU A 307 -13.54 10.35 -9.53
C LEU A 307 -12.49 9.62 -10.39
N LEU A 308 -12.86 8.49 -10.99
CA LEU A 308 -12.00 7.74 -11.90
C LEU A 308 -11.66 8.57 -13.16
N GLN A 309 -12.61 9.28 -13.73
CA GLN A 309 -12.36 10.16 -14.87
C GLN A 309 -11.39 11.30 -14.52
N ARG A 310 -11.50 11.88 -13.34
CA ARG A 310 -10.57 12.91 -12.85
C ARG A 310 -9.17 12.34 -12.63
N LEU A 311 -9.05 11.14 -12.05
CA LEU A 311 -7.77 10.44 -11.89
C LEU A 311 -7.13 10.15 -13.26
N ARG A 312 -7.94 9.70 -14.25
CA ARG A 312 -7.50 9.46 -15.61
C ARG A 312 -6.99 10.73 -16.28
N THR A 313 -7.69 11.84 -16.14
CA THR A 313 -7.25 13.13 -16.67
C THR A 313 -5.91 13.53 -16.07
N TRP A 314 -5.77 13.43 -14.73
CA TRP A 314 -4.51 13.71 -14.07
C TRP A 314 -3.37 12.82 -14.57
N SER A 315 -3.59 11.51 -14.75
CA SER A 315 -2.55 10.61 -15.24
C SER A 315 -2.11 10.92 -16.68
N ARG A 316 -3.03 11.36 -17.54
CA ARG A 316 -2.72 11.79 -18.92
C ARG A 316 -1.92 13.09 -18.97
N ASP A 317 -2.13 13.98 -18.02
CA ASP A 317 -1.42 15.25 -17.91
C ASP A 317 -0.01 15.11 -17.31
N LEU A 318 0.40 13.90 -16.88
CA LEU A 318 1.73 13.66 -16.36
C LEU A 318 2.80 13.82 -17.44
N PRO A 319 3.94 14.46 -17.13
CA PRO A 319 5.04 14.59 -18.07
C PRO A 319 5.62 13.21 -18.45
N PRO A 320 6.12 13.05 -19.69
CA PRO A 320 6.68 11.77 -20.16
C PRO A 320 7.78 11.21 -19.27
N SER A 321 8.57 12.08 -18.63
CA SER A 321 9.65 11.70 -17.70
C SER A 321 9.16 10.94 -16.45
N LEU A 322 7.89 11.08 -16.07
CA LEU A 322 7.29 10.35 -14.95
C LEU A 322 6.56 9.09 -15.39
N ARG A 323 6.31 8.94 -16.70
CA ARG A 323 5.60 7.79 -17.27
C ARG A 323 6.52 6.72 -17.83
N ARG A 324 7.80 7.06 -18.07
CA ARG A 324 8.80 6.15 -18.64
C ARG A 324 10.08 6.21 -17.82
N PHE A 325 10.47 5.07 -17.32
CA PHE A 325 11.74 4.87 -16.64
C PHE A 325 12.48 3.74 -17.33
N SER A 326 13.66 4.04 -17.87
CA SER A 326 14.52 3.03 -18.52
C SER A 326 15.70 2.73 -17.60
N TYR A 327 15.89 1.47 -17.29
CA TYR A 327 17.01 0.96 -16.52
C TYR A 327 17.80 -0.06 -17.34
N THR A 328 19.13 0.03 -17.31
CA THR A 328 20.00 -0.95 -17.97
C THR A 328 20.67 -1.82 -16.90
N ASN A 329 20.39 -3.11 -16.92
CA ASN A 329 20.97 -4.07 -15.98
C ASN A 329 22.49 -4.01 -15.95
N GLY A 330 23.08 -3.99 -14.74
CA GLY A 330 24.52 -4.01 -14.53
C GLY A 330 25.22 -2.65 -14.65
N VAL A 331 24.48 -1.56 -14.86
CA VAL A 331 25.03 -0.20 -14.85
C VAL A 331 24.56 0.51 -13.57
N SER A 332 25.51 1.04 -12.79
CA SER A 332 25.16 1.87 -11.62
C SER A 332 24.38 3.10 -12.08
N MET A 333 23.22 3.34 -11.44
CA MET A 333 22.35 4.46 -11.77
C MET A 333 22.94 5.79 -11.26
N ALA A 334 22.90 6.81 -12.10
CA ALA A 334 23.21 8.17 -11.65
C ALA A 334 22.20 8.66 -10.60
N TYR A 335 22.65 9.52 -9.68
CA TYR A 335 21.79 10.12 -8.65
C TYR A 335 20.49 10.73 -9.22
N SER A 336 20.60 11.51 -10.32
CA SER A 336 19.44 12.13 -10.96
C SER A 336 18.40 11.11 -11.42
N ASP A 337 18.85 9.92 -11.88
CA ASP A 337 17.96 8.88 -12.39
C ASP A 337 17.33 8.09 -11.25
N ARG A 338 18.07 7.84 -10.14
CA ARG A 338 17.52 7.27 -8.91
C ARG A 338 16.43 8.17 -8.32
N LYS A 339 16.69 9.48 -8.20
CA LYS A 339 15.69 10.46 -7.74
C LYS A 339 14.42 10.46 -8.61
N LYS A 340 14.58 10.43 -9.95
CA LYS A 340 13.44 10.32 -10.88
C LYS A 340 12.68 9.02 -10.71
N ALA A 341 13.39 7.88 -10.53
CA ALA A 341 12.77 6.59 -10.29
C ALA A 341 11.86 6.60 -9.08
N PHE A 342 12.36 7.07 -7.92
CA PHE A 342 11.54 7.20 -6.71
C PHE A 342 10.33 8.11 -6.92
N GLY A 343 10.51 9.25 -7.57
CA GLY A 343 9.40 10.15 -7.90
C GLY A 343 8.34 9.47 -8.77
N SER A 344 8.75 8.71 -9.79
CA SER A 344 7.85 7.95 -10.65
C SER A 344 7.13 6.83 -9.91
N ILE A 345 7.83 6.11 -9.01
CA ILE A 345 7.23 5.08 -8.13
C ILE A 345 6.14 5.71 -7.25
N HIS A 346 6.41 6.84 -6.60
CA HIS A 346 5.43 7.50 -5.75
C HIS A 346 4.20 7.99 -6.53
N VAL A 347 4.39 8.58 -7.71
CA VAL A 347 3.29 9.04 -8.57
C VAL A 347 2.43 7.88 -9.03
N SER A 348 3.04 6.81 -9.54
CA SER A 348 2.32 5.63 -10.03
C SER A 348 1.57 4.91 -8.90
N SER A 349 2.24 4.74 -7.76
CA SER A 349 1.63 4.10 -6.59
C SER A 349 0.47 4.90 -6.02
N LEU A 350 0.58 6.23 -5.97
CA LEU A 350 -0.51 7.11 -5.60
C LEU A 350 -1.72 6.95 -6.51
N TYR A 351 -1.48 6.86 -7.83
CA TYR A 351 -2.54 6.64 -8.82
C TYR A 351 -3.28 5.31 -8.59
N TYR A 352 -2.54 4.20 -8.53
CA TYR A 352 -3.16 2.88 -8.34
C TYR A 352 -3.85 2.77 -6.99
N PHE A 353 -3.26 3.30 -5.92
CA PHE A 353 -3.88 3.33 -4.61
C PHE A 353 -5.19 4.12 -4.60
N ALA A 354 -5.22 5.30 -5.24
CA ALA A 354 -6.43 6.12 -5.35
C ALA A 354 -7.54 5.40 -6.13
N VAL A 355 -7.21 4.72 -7.24
CA VAL A 355 -8.17 3.91 -8.01
C VAL A 355 -8.71 2.76 -7.16
N ILE A 356 -7.84 2.03 -6.44
CA ILE A 356 -8.26 0.95 -5.54
C ILE A 356 -9.21 1.46 -4.46
N LEU A 357 -8.93 2.60 -3.84
CA LEU A 357 -9.81 3.19 -2.83
C LEU A 357 -11.21 3.49 -3.37
N VAL A 358 -11.30 4.02 -4.59
CA VAL A 358 -12.60 4.31 -5.24
C VAL A 358 -13.37 3.03 -5.55
N THR A 359 -12.69 1.96 -5.96
CA THR A 359 -13.33 0.80 -6.58
C THR A 359 -13.44 -0.41 -5.66
N ARG A 360 -12.70 -0.45 -4.55
CA ARG A 360 -12.71 -1.54 -3.58
C ARG A 360 -14.09 -1.88 -3.01
N PRO A 361 -15.01 -0.94 -2.71
CA PRO A 361 -16.35 -1.28 -2.25
C PRO A 361 -17.12 -2.14 -3.26
N PHE A 362 -16.99 -1.85 -4.56
CA PHE A 362 -17.61 -2.63 -5.64
C PHE A 362 -17.00 -4.02 -5.78
N LEU A 363 -15.68 -4.16 -5.60
CA LEU A 363 -14.99 -5.45 -5.57
C LEU A 363 -15.56 -6.34 -4.45
N ILE A 364 -15.62 -5.80 -3.23
CA ILE A 364 -16.13 -6.51 -2.05
C ILE A 364 -17.56 -7.00 -2.31
N GLU A 365 -18.46 -6.10 -2.71
CA GLU A 365 -19.86 -6.42 -2.97
C GLU A 365 -20.00 -7.50 -4.07
N THR A 366 -19.30 -7.32 -5.19
CA THR A 366 -19.38 -8.23 -6.34
C THR A 366 -18.90 -9.63 -5.97
N PHE A 367 -17.75 -9.75 -5.31
CA PHE A 367 -17.15 -11.05 -5.00
C PHE A 367 -17.92 -11.76 -3.88
N MET A 368 -18.33 -11.05 -2.85
CA MET A 368 -19.14 -11.64 -1.77
C MET A 368 -20.51 -12.12 -2.28
N THR A 369 -21.16 -11.37 -3.17
CA THR A 369 -22.41 -11.78 -3.79
C THR A 369 -22.23 -13.04 -4.64
N ARG A 370 -21.17 -13.08 -5.48
CA ARG A 370 -20.84 -14.27 -6.30
C ARG A 370 -20.58 -15.50 -5.43
N MET A 371 -19.80 -15.37 -4.38
CA MET A 371 -19.48 -16.49 -3.47
C MET A 371 -20.73 -17.01 -2.76
N ARG A 372 -21.64 -16.13 -2.30
CA ARG A 372 -22.92 -16.53 -1.69
C ARG A 372 -23.85 -17.24 -2.69
N GLN A 373 -23.90 -16.78 -3.93
CA GLN A 373 -24.66 -17.43 -5.01
C GLN A 373 -24.14 -18.85 -5.30
N GLN A 374 -22.80 -19.00 -5.44
CA GLN A 374 -22.16 -20.32 -5.67
C GLN A 374 -22.41 -21.32 -4.54
N SER A 375 -22.66 -20.84 -3.33
CA SER A 375 -22.95 -21.69 -2.16
C SER A 375 -24.43 -21.96 -1.96
N GLY A 376 -25.30 -21.46 -2.83
CA GLY A 376 -26.76 -21.62 -2.68
C GLY A 376 -27.36 -20.81 -1.54
N LEU A 377 -26.60 -19.89 -0.95
CA LEU A 377 -27.01 -19.10 0.21
C LEU A 377 -27.79 -17.82 -0.16
N SER A 378 -27.88 -17.49 -1.44
CA SER A 378 -28.58 -16.31 -1.91
C SER A 378 -29.30 -16.57 -3.23
N SER A 379 -30.56 -16.15 -3.29
CA SER A 379 -31.39 -16.11 -4.51
C SER A 379 -31.42 -14.70 -5.13
N GLN A 380 -30.45 -13.85 -4.83
CA GLN A 380 -30.37 -12.51 -5.42
C GLN A 380 -30.19 -12.60 -6.95
N GLY A 381 -30.81 -11.67 -7.67
CA GLY A 381 -30.78 -11.57 -9.12
C GLY A 381 -29.36 -11.41 -9.70
N PRO A 382 -29.24 -11.29 -11.04
CA PRO A 382 -27.94 -11.13 -11.68
C PRO A 382 -27.19 -9.91 -11.15
N LEU A 383 -25.87 -10.02 -11.03
CA LEU A 383 -24.99 -8.91 -10.65
C LEU A 383 -25.15 -7.75 -11.63
N ASP A 384 -25.17 -6.52 -11.10
CA ASP A 384 -25.14 -5.31 -11.92
C ASP A 384 -23.83 -5.27 -12.75
N PRO A 385 -23.91 -5.23 -14.10
CA PRO A 385 -22.73 -5.22 -14.96
C PRO A 385 -21.78 -4.05 -14.68
N GLN A 386 -22.32 -2.88 -14.32
CA GLN A 386 -21.50 -1.70 -14.04
C GLN A 386 -20.70 -1.87 -12.72
N ARG A 387 -21.31 -2.48 -11.70
CA ARG A 387 -20.61 -2.82 -10.46
C ARG A 387 -19.52 -3.87 -10.70
N ALA A 388 -19.81 -4.87 -11.50
CA ALA A 388 -18.83 -5.88 -11.89
C ALA A 388 -17.65 -5.27 -12.66
N SER A 389 -17.89 -4.32 -13.57
CA SER A 389 -16.84 -3.60 -14.29
C SER A 389 -15.96 -2.79 -13.32
N LEU A 390 -16.54 -2.11 -12.33
CA LEU A 390 -15.77 -1.37 -11.32
C LEU A 390 -14.95 -2.31 -10.41
N ALA A 391 -15.45 -3.51 -10.14
CA ALA A 391 -14.69 -4.55 -9.43
C ALA A 391 -13.46 -5.00 -10.25
N GLN A 392 -13.61 -5.15 -11.57
CA GLN A 392 -12.48 -5.46 -12.47
C GLN A 392 -11.45 -4.33 -12.50
N VAL A 393 -11.87 -3.07 -12.54
CA VAL A 393 -10.97 -1.90 -12.45
C VAL A 393 -10.15 -1.95 -11.15
N CYS A 394 -10.75 -2.34 -10.02
CA CYS A 394 -10.03 -2.51 -8.75
C CYS A 394 -8.93 -3.58 -8.86
N MET A 395 -9.28 -4.75 -9.38
CA MET A 395 -8.37 -5.88 -9.54
C MET A 395 -7.22 -5.54 -10.49
N ILE A 396 -7.51 -4.98 -11.67
CA ILE A 396 -6.49 -4.57 -12.65
C ILE A 396 -5.54 -3.52 -12.04
N SER A 397 -6.07 -2.55 -11.29
CA SER A 397 -5.25 -1.54 -10.63
C SER A 397 -4.30 -2.16 -9.59
N ALA A 398 -4.78 -3.16 -8.84
CA ALA A 398 -3.95 -3.91 -7.91
C ALA A 398 -2.90 -4.78 -8.64
N MET A 399 -3.23 -5.34 -9.81
CA MET A 399 -2.26 -6.06 -10.66
C MET A 399 -1.14 -5.13 -11.14
N HIS A 400 -1.46 -3.94 -11.63
CA HIS A 400 -0.44 -2.97 -12.02
C HIS A 400 0.46 -2.56 -10.84
N MET A 401 -0.10 -2.41 -9.64
CA MET A 401 0.71 -2.20 -8.44
C MET A 401 1.61 -3.40 -8.15
N GLY A 402 1.12 -4.64 -8.30
CA GLY A 402 1.90 -5.86 -8.12
C GLY A 402 3.07 -5.96 -9.10
N HIS A 403 2.84 -5.66 -10.38
CA HIS A 403 3.90 -5.58 -11.39
C HIS A 403 4.92 -4.48 -11.08
N LEU A 404 4.46 -3.30 -10.65
CA LEU A 404 5.36 -2.25 -10.18
C LEU A 404 6.23 -2.75 -9.01
N CYS A 405 5.64 -3.45 -8.04
CA CYS A 405 6.38 -4.05 -6.93
C CYS A 405 7.44 -5.04 -7.41
N GLN A 406 7.11 -5.91 -8.37
CA GLN A 406 8.04 -6.87 -8.96
C GLN A 406 9.21 -6.17 -9.65
N GLN A 407 8.94 -5.14 -10.45
CA GLN A 407 9.96 -4.36 -11.14
C GLN A 407 10.86 -3.62 -10.13
N VAL A 408 10.26 -2.97 -9.14
CA VAL A 408 10.99 -2.28 -8.07
C VAL A 408 11.90 -3.27 -7.33
N ALA A 409 11.40 -4.42 -6.91
CA ALA A 409 12.20 -5.44 -6.22
C ALA A 409 13.39 -5.92 -7.08
N SER A 410 13.18 -6.15 -8.39
CA SER A 410 14.24 -6.58 -9.30
C SER A 410 15.31 -5.50 -9.53
N VAL A 411 14.91 -4.25 -9.70
CA VAL A 411 15.85 -3.12 -9.86
C VAL A 411 16.64 -2.90 -8.57
N MET A 412 15.99 -2.99 -7.45
CA MET A 412 16.59 -2.79 -6.13
C MET A 412 17.62 -3.87 -5.78
N THR A 413 17.39 -5.14 -6.13
CA THR A 413 18.36 -6.22 -5.94
C THR A 413 19.55 -6.14 -6.91
N ALA A 414 19.36 -5.53 -8.07
CA ALA A 414 20.38 -5.41 -9.12
C ALA A 414 21.22 -4.12 -9.05
N SER A 415 20.77 -3.13 -8.29
CA SER A 415 21.42 -1.82 -8.13
C SER A 415 21.39 -1.40 -6.66
N ASP A 416 22.40 -0.64 -6.23
CA ASP A 416 22.49 -0.14 -4.85
C ASP A 416 21.45 0.96 -4.55
N LEU A 417 20.18 0.70 -4.88
CA LEU A 417 19.10 1.63 -4.55
C LEU A 417 18.78 1.59 -3.04
N PRO A 418 18.51 2.73 -2.42
CA PRO A 418 18.17 2.79 -1.00
C PRO A 418 16.78 2.20 -0.71
N PHE A 419 16.74 1.20 0.17
CA PHE A 419 15.53 0.43 0.50
C PHE A 419 14.86 0.76 1.82
N GLY A 420 15.64 1.33 2.75
CA GLY A 420 15.23 1.31 4.14
C GLY A 420 14.00 2.15 4.45
N ASN A 421 13.72 3.19 3.66
CA ASN A 421 12.57 4.06 3.87
C ASN A 421 11.57 3.98 2.71
N LEU A 422 10.84 2.87 2.61
CA LEU A 422 9.69 2.71 1.71
C LEU A 422 8.35 2.98 2.40
N GLY A 423 8.32 3.83 3.43
CA GLY A 423 7.23 3.99 4.38
C GLY A 423 5.82 3.98 3.79
N LEU A 424 5.55 4.82 2.80
CA LEU A 424 4.24 4.90 2.13
C LEU A 424 4.05 3.76 1.12
N PHE A 425 5.06 3.48 0.30
CA PHE A 425 4.97 2.50 -0.78
C PHE A 425 4.67 1.09 -0.26
N LYS A 426 5.33 0.63 0.83
CA LYS A 426 5.04 -0.68 1.43
C LYS A 426 3.59 -0.83 1.90
N SER A 427 2.97 0.26 2.38
CA SER A 427 1.58 0.25 2.83
C SER A 427 0.60 0.17 1.65
N TRP A 428 0.89 0.84 0.55
CA TRP A 428 0.11 0.75 -0.69
C TRP A 428 0.26 -0.62 -1.35
N ALA A 429 1.47 -1.16 -1.39
CA ALA A 429 1.76 -2.51 -1.86
C ALA A 429 0.98 -3.56 -1.05
N PHE A 430 1.00 -3.48 0.27
CA PHE A 430 0.24 -4.38 1.15
C PHE A 430 -1.26 -4.34 0.86
N GLY A 431 -1.86 -3.13 0.73
CA GLY A 431 -3.27 -2.98 0.37
C GLY A 431 -3.62 -3.63 -0.97
N SER A 432 -2.73 -3.52 -1.96
CA SER A 432 -2.89 -4.18 -3.26
C SER A 432 -2.78 -5.70 -3.16
N GLY A 433 -1.85 -6.21 -2.34
CA GLY A 433 -1.71 -7.63 -2.05
C GLY A 433 -2.97 -8.24 -1.45
N LEU A 434 -3.65 -7.53 -0.55
CA LEU A 434 -4.94 -7.96 0.00
C LEU A 434 -6.04 -8.03 -1.07
N VAL A 435 -6.10 -7.03 -1.99
CA VAL A 435 -7.04 -7.05 -3.12
C VAL A 435 -6.78 -8.24 -4.04
N LEU A 436 -5.50 -8.47 -4.40
CA LEU A 436 -5.09 -9.59 -5.26
C LEU A 436 -5.41 -10.95 -4.61
N GLY A 437 -5.05 -11.13 -3.33
CA GLY A 437 -5.35 -12.34 -2.58
C GLY A 437 -6.85 -12.61 -2.50
N PHE A 438 -7.67 -11.59 -2.22
CA PHE A 438 -9.12 -11.72 -2.21
C PHE A 438 -9.67 -12.09 -3.59
N SER A 439 -9.13 -11.52 -4.67
CA SER A 439 -9.53 -11.85 -6.04
C SER A 439 -9.22 -13.31 -6.39
N ILE A 440 -8.03 -13.81 -6.02
CA ILE A 440 -7.65 -15.21 -6.21
C ILE A 440 -8.58 -16.14 -5.40
N PHE A 441 -8.90 -15.77 -4.16
CA PHE A 441 -9.82 -16.52 -3.31
C PHE A 441 -11.23 -16.62 -3.93
N ALA A 442 -11.73 -15.53 -4.52
CA ALA A 442 -13.02 -15.46 -5.19
C ALA A 442 -13.08 -16.21 -6.53
N GLY A 443 -11.99 -16.89 -6.92
CA GLY A 443 -11.92 -17.74 -8.11
C GLY A 443 -11.57 -17.02 -9.40
N GLU A 444 -11.07 -15.78 -9.35
CA GLU A 444 -10.52 -15.12 -10.51
C GLU A 444 -9.25 -15.85 -10.98
N SER A 445 -9.18 -16.17 -12.28
CA SER A 445 -8.15 -17.06 -12.85
C SER A 445 -7.32 -16.41 -13.95
N GLN A 446 -7.14 -15.08 -13.91
CA GLN A 446 -6.25 -14.41 -14.85
C GLN A 446 -4.80 -14.86 -14.61
N ASP A 447 -4.10 -15.24 -15.67
CA ASP A 447 -2.75 -15.84 -15.58
C ASP A 447 -1.74 -14.93 -14.86
N ASP A 448 -1.91 -13.62 -14.99
CA ASP A 448 -1.03 -12.60 -14.45
C ASP A 448 -1.31 -12.23 -12.97
N LEU A 449 -2.49 -12.62 -12.45
CA LEU A 449 -2.95 -12.25 -11.10
C LEU A 449 -2.03 -12.83 -10.00
N ARG A 450 -1.63 -14.10 -10.15
CA ARG A 450 -0.71 -14.75 -9.20
C ARG A 450 0.70 -14.18 -9.31
N GLY A 451 1.16 -13.84 -10.51
CA GLY A 451 2.43 -13.16 -10.74
C GLY A 451 2.49 -11.80 -10.05
N ALA A 452 1.42 -11.00 -10.19
CA ALA A 452 1.31 -9.71 -9.52
C ALA A 452 1.26 -9.85 -7.98
N PHE A 453 0.54 -10.85 -7.44
CA PHE A 453 0.51 -11.13 -6.01
C PHE A 453 1.91 -11.50 -5.48
N SER A 454 2.60 -12.42 -6.16
CA SER A 454 3.98 -12.80 -5.82
C SER A 454 4.94 -11.60 -5.90
N GLY A 455 4.74 -10.69 -6.85
CA GLY A 455 5.53 -9.44 -6.94
C GLY A 455 5.39 -8.56 -5.70
N VAL A 456 4.18 -8.43 -5.13
CA VAL A 456 3.97 -7.72 -3.86
C VAL A 456 4.66 -8.43 -2.71
N VAL A 457 4.50 -9.76 -2.61
CA VAL A 457 5.12 -10.56 -1.53
C VAL A 457 6.63 -10.42 -1.58
N ASN A 458 7.27 -10.61 -2.73
CA ASN A 458 8.71 -10.50 -2.93
C ASN A 458 9.26 -9.12 -2.54
N LEU A 459 8.57 -8.03 -2.90
CA LEU A 459 8.96 -6.69 -2.47
C LEU A 459 8.95 -6.55 -0.96
N LEU A 460 7.87 -7.00 -0.31
CA LEU A 460 7.71 -6.87 1.14
C LEU A 460 8.70 -7.77 1.90
N GLU A 461 9.03 -8.95 1.38
CA GLU A 461 10.08 -9.82 1.94
C GLU A 461 11.46 -9.16 1.84
N THR A 462 11.81 -8.65 0.67
CA THR A 462 13.09 -7.95 0.45
C THR A 462 13.20 -6.76 1.39
N ALA A 463 12.15 -5.92 1.48
CA ALA A 463 12.10 -4.81 2.42
C ALA A 463 12.05 -5.25 3.89
N GLY A 464 11.64 -6.48 4.18
CA GLY A 464 11.59 -7.07 5.51
C GLY A 464 12.96 -7.21 6.18
N ALA A 465 14.06 -7.21 5.42
CA ALA A 465 15.41 -7.20 5.97
C ALA A 465 15.64 -5.98 6.89
N VAL A 466 15.10 -4.83 6.50
CA VAL A 466 15.32 -3.54 7.20
C VAL A 466 14.04 -2.96 7.82
N SER A 467 12.86 -3.45 7.45
CA SER A 467 11.56 -2.94 7.92
C SER A 467 10.76 -3.99 8.67
N PRO A 468 10.59 -3.87 10.00
CA PRO A 468 9.73 -4.77 10.79
C PRO A 468 8.29 -4.85 10.25
N GLN A 469 7.71 -3.73 9.81
CA GLN A 469 6.36 -3.68 9.26
C GLN A 469 6.25 -4.47 7.95
N SER A 470 7.26 -4.41 7.07
CA SER A 470 7.28 -5.20 5.84
C SER A 470 7.30 -6.70 6.13
N ARG A 471 8.02 -7.15 7.16
CA ARG A 471 8.00 -8.55 7.62
C ARG A 471 6.62 -9.00 8.08
N VAL A 472 5.90 -8.14 8.80
CA VAL A 472 4.52 -8.44 9.22
C VAL A 472 3.59 -8.49 8.00
N TYR A 473 3.73 -7.55 7.07
CA TYR A 473 2.92 -7.51 5.86
C TYR A 473 3.16 -8.74 4.97
N SER A 474 4.43 -9.13 4.72
CA SER A 474 4.74 -10.32 3.93
C SER A 474 4.22 -11.59 4.61
N LYS A 475 4.40 -11.73 5.93
CA LYS A 475 3.86 -12.85 6.70
C LYS A 475 2.33 -12.95 6.57
N THR A 476 1.63 -11.83 6.70
CA THR A 476 0.16 -11.80 6.57
C THR A 476 -0.30 -12.22 5.16
N LEU A 477 0.42 -11.81 4.11
CA LEU A 477 0.09 -12.22 2.75
C LEU A 477 0.40 -13.70 2.50
N HIS A 478 1.46 -14.27 3.10
CA HIS A 478 1.71 -15.72 3.05
C HIS A 478 0.61 -16.51 3.77
N GLU A 479 0.19 -16.07 4.96
CA GLU A 479 -0.93 -16.69 5.67
C GLU A 479 -2.23 -16.66 4.84
N LEU A 480 -2.46 -15.56 4.09
CA LEU A 480 -3.57 -15.45 3.14
C LEU A 480 -3.40 -16.44 1.98
N GLU A 481 -2.21 -16.56 1.40
CA GLU A 481 -1.91 -17.50 0.31
C GLU A 481 -2.11 -18.96 0.74
N GLU A 482 -1.63 -19.35 1.93
CA GLU A 482 -1.85 -20.66 2.50
C GLU A 482 -3.35 -20.95 2.67
N THR A 483 -4.10 -19.96 3.13
CA THR A 483 -5.56 -20.06 3.29
C THR A 483 -6.28 -20.22 1.95
N ILE A 484 -5.87 -19.49 0.91
CA ILE A 484 -6.36 -19.64 -0.46
C ILE A 484 -6.09 -21.06 -0.98
N ASN A 485 -4.86 -21.54 -0.81
CA ASN A 485 -4.46 -22.87 -1.25
C ASN A 485 -5.23 -23.97 -0.50
N LEU A 486 -5.49 -23.79 0.78
CA LEU A 486 -6.34 -24.70 1.56
C LEU A 486 -7.77 -24.74 1.00
N TYR A 487 -8.38 -23.57 0.79
CA TYR A 487 -9.72 -23.48 0.20
C TYR A 487 -9.83 -24.18 -1.16
N GLN A 488 -8.87 -23.94 -2.04
CA GLN A 488 -8.84 -24.55 -3.37
C GLN A 488 -8.68 -26.08 -3.30
N ARG A 489 -7.86 -26.58 -2.36
CA ARG A 489 -7.74 -28.04 -2.11
C ARG A 489 -9.05 -28.65 -1.59
N LEU A 490 -9.73 -27.97 -0.66
CA LEU A 490 -11.02 -28.43 -0.13
C LEU A 490 -12.10 -28.45 -1.22
N ALA A 491 -12.18 -27.37 -2.02
CA ALA A 491 -13.11 -27.30 -3.16
C ALA A 491 -12.83 -28.42 -4.19
N SER A 492 -11.56 -28.65 -4.53
CA SER A 492 -11.16 -29.73 -5.45
C SER A 492 -11.45 -31.11 -4.90
N ARG A 493 -11.25 -31.36 -3.59
CA ARG A 493 -11.62 -32.62 -2.94
C ARG A 493 -13.13 -32.86 -3.00
N LYS A 494 -13.93 -31.85 -2.70
CA LYS A 494 -15.39 -31.92 -2.78
C LYS A 494 -15.83 -32.22 -4.22
N ALA A 495 -15.27 -31.57 -5.22
CA ALA A 495 -15.57 -31.83 -6.61
C ALA A 495 -15.19 -33.27 -7.03
N ARG A 496 -14.02 -33.78 -6.60
CA ARG A 496 -13.62 -35.19 -6.84
C ARG A 496 -14.56 -36.17 -6.16
N SER A 497 -14.89 -35.99 -4.89
CA SER A 497 -15.82 -36.85 -4.17
C SER A 497 -17.20 -36.94 -4.84
N VAL A 498 -17.65 -35.86 -5.48
CA VAL A 498 -18.88 -35.91 -6.32
C VAL A 498 -18.62 -36.68 -7.61
N ALA A 499 -17.48 -36.50 -8.27
CA ALA A 499 -17.13 -37.24 -9.48
C ALA A 499 -16.97 -38.75 -9.22
N ASP A 500 -16.33 -39.10 -8.09
CA ASP A 500 -16.10 -40.51 -7.69
C ASP A 500 -17.43 -41.30 -7.46
N GLN A 501 -18.56 -40.59 -7.28
CA GLN A 501 -19.89 -41.24 -7.22
C GLN A 501 -20.39 -41.70 -8.59
N TYR A 502 -19.83 -41.18 -9.68
CA TYR A 502 -20.30 -41.45 -11.05
C TYR A 502 -19.24 -42.04 -11.98
N VAL A 503 -17.96 -42.01 -11.59
CA VAL A 503 -16.83 -42.46 -12.43
C VAL A 503 -15.90 -43.34 -11.60
N ASP A 504 -15.83 -44.64 -11.97
CA ASP A 504 -14.91 -45.59 -11.36
C ASP A 504 -13.56 -45.62 -12.11
N GLU A 505 -12.46 -45.75 -11.36
CA GLU A 505 -11.15 -46.00 -11.96
C GLU A 505 -11.05 -47.45 -12.41
N ILE A 506 -11.03 -47.69 -13.74
CA ILE A 506 -11.12 -49.03 -14.33
C ILE A 506 -9.74 -49.72 -14.39
N LEU A 507 -8.65 -48.94 -14.51
CA LEU A 507 -7.30 -49.47 -14.67
C LEU A 507 -6.30 -48.76 -13.79
N VAL A 508 -5.70 -49.51 -12.86
CA VAL A 508 -4.62 -49.02 -11.99
C VAL A 508 -3.31 -49.67 -12.46
N PHE A 509 -2.31 -48.88 -12.79
CA PHE A 509 -0.96 -49.37 -13.07
C PHE A 509 -0.19 -49.53 -11.76
N ASP A 510 0.10 -50.78 -11.39
CA ASP A 510 0.98 -51.03 -10.24
C ASP A 510 2.45 -50.85 -10.69
N THR A 511 3.04 -49.75 -10.39
CA THR A 511 4.44 -49.42 -10.75
C THR A 511 5.48 -49.97 -9.78
N GLY A 512 5.08 -50.83 -8.82
CA GLY A 512 6.01 -51.53 -7.93
C GLY A 512 6.80 -50.68 -6.96
N GLN A 513 6.48 -49.37 -6.83
CA GLN A 513 7.06 -48.50 -5.78
C GLN A 513 6.07 -48.44 -4.60
N GLY A 514 6.43 -49.15 -3.55
CA GLY A 514 5.61 -49.44 -2.38
C GLY A 514 4.94 -48.22 -1.74
N VAL A 515 3.63 -48.14 -1.93
CA VAL A 515 2.75 -47.41 -1.03
C VAL A 515 1.98 -48.42 -0.21
N SER A 516 2.19 -48.41 1.10
CA SER A 516 1.59 -49.25 2.10
C SER A 516 0.05 -49.28 1.96
N MET A 517 -0.49 -50.41 1.52
CA MET A 517 -1.92 -50.70 1.54
C MET A 517 -2.37 -50.91 3.00
N SER A 518 -3.11 -49.98 3.56
CA SER A 518 -3.89 -50.24 4.77
C SER A 518 -5.38 -50.29 4.42
N SER A 519 -5.91 -51.51 4.61
CA SER A 519 -7.33 -51.88 4.77
C SER A 519 -8.30 -51.73 3.60
N MET A 520 -8.32 -52.74 2.73
CA MET A 520 -9.58 -53.19 2.16
C MET A 520 -10.23 -54.19 3.13
N GLN A 521 -11.29 -53.79 3.79
CA GLN A 521 -12.21 -54.75 4.40
C GLN A 521 -13.39 -55.02 3.47
N ASN A 522 -13.53 -56.29 3.11
CA ASN A 522 -14.66 -56.90 2.41
C ASN A 522 -16.02 -56.52 3.05
N SER A 523 -16.89 -55.90 2.30
CA SER A 523 -18.33 -56.00 2.54
C SER A 523 -19.00 -56.55 1.26
N GLY A 524 -19.68 -57.67 1.43
CA GLY A 524 -20.35 -58.41 0.37
C GLY A 524 -21.54 -57.68 -0.25
N PRO A 525 -22.12 -58.25 -1.30
CA PRO A 525 -23.10 -57.56 -2.14
C PRO A 525 -24.41 -57.34 -1.37
N GLN A 526 -24.81 -56.08 -1.20
CA GLN A 526 -26.16 -55.71 -0.78
C GLN A 526 -26.97 -55.30 -2.02
N ASP A 527 -28.11 -55.95 -2.18
CA ASP A 527 -29.14 -55.67 -3.19
C ASP A 527 -29.58 -54.20 -3.15
N PHE A 528 -29.38 -53.52 -4.24
CA PHE A 528 -29.90 -52.17 -4.44
C PHE A 528 -31.23 -52.19 -5.16
N THR A 529 -32.33 -51.90 -4.48
CA THR A 529 -33.58 -51.46 -5.11
C THR A 529 -33.52 -49.93 -5.34
N PRO A 530 -33.83 -49.45 -6.56
CA PRO A 530 -33.76 -48.00 -6.83
C PRO A 530 -34.95 -47.29 -6.19
N ARG A 531 -34.66 -46.38 -5.27
CA ARG A 531 -35.62 -45.43 -4.76
C ARG A 531 -35.53 -44.15 -5.60
N ALA A 532 -36.61 -43.81 -6.28
CA ALA A 532 -36.75 -42.60 -7.03
C ALA A 532 -36.56 -41.38 -6.10
N GLY A 533 -35.56 -40.57 -6.35
CA GLY A 533 -35.32 -39.28 -5.73
C GLY A 533 -35.42 -38.14 -6.77
N PRO A 534 -35.66 -36.91 -6.38
CA PRO A 534 -36.09 -35.84 -7.27
C PRO A 534 -34.97 -35.34 -8.20
N ASP A 535 -35.39 -34.93 -9.36
CA ASP A 535 -34.70 -34.39 -10.52
C ASP A 535 -33.31 -33.76 -10.30
N LEU A 536 -32.30 -34.47 -10.75
CA LEU A 536 -30.87 -34.08 -10.74
C LEU A 536 -30.42 -33.38 -12.05
N GLU A 537 -31.35 -33.10 -12.96
CA GLU A 537 -30.98 -32.48 -14.25
C GLU A 537 -30.50 -31.04 -14.17
N THR A 538 -30.75 -30.34 -13.07
CA THR A 538 -30.37 -28.93 -12.93
C THR A 538 -28.94 -28.70 -12.45
N ASN A 539 -28.23 -29.73 -11.96
CA ASN A 539 -26.88 -29.51 -11.38
C ASN A 539 -25.71 -29.74 -12.36
N TRP A 540 -25.93 -30.34 -13.50
CA TRP A 540 -24.88 -30.60 -14.50
C TRP A 540 -24.57 -29.36 -15.37
N GLN A 541 -25.50 -28.41 -15.52
CA GLN A 541 -25.25 -27.20 -16.28
C GLN A 541 -24.39 -26.14 -15.54
N MET A 542 -24.19 -26.27 -14.22
CA MET A 542 -23.41 -25.30 -13.47
C MET A 542 -21.90 -25.55 -13.43
N SER A 543 -21.43 -26.76 -13.77
CA SER A 543 -19.98 -27.08 -13.69
C SER A 543 -19.21 -26.72 -14.95
N ASN A 544 -19.87 -26.44 -16.07
CA ASN A 544 -19.25 -26.08 -17.35
C ASN A 544 -19.45 -24.59 -17.77
N HIS A 545 -20.05 -23.78 -16.93
CA HIS A 545 -20.07 -22.33 -17.10
C HIS A 545 -18.92 -21.63 -16.34
N MET A 546 -17.70 -22.18 -16.40
CA MET A 546 -16.54 -21.34 -16.61
C MET A 546 -16.58 -20.88 -18.08
N VAL A 547 -17.68 -20.32 -18.49
CA VAL A 547 -17.76 -19.62 -19.75
C VAL A 547 -17.13 -18.27 -19.50
N HIS A 548 -16.09 -17.98 -20.29
CA HIS A 548 -15.85 -16.67 -20.75
C HIS A 548 -17.15 -15.85 -20.76
N THR A 549 -17.44 -15.14 -19.69
CA THR A 549 -18.23 -13.95 -19.80
C THR A 549 -17.32 -13.03 -20.58
N GLU A 550 -17.44 -13.06 -21.91
CA GLU A 550 -17.14 -11.90 -22.72
C GLU A 550 -17.94 -10.77 -22.04
N ILE A 551 -17.25 -10.06 -21.18
CA ILE A 551 -17.74 -8.81 -20.62
C ILE A 551 -17.91 -7.98 -21.87
N ASN A 552 -19.13 -7.60 -22.13
CA ASN A 552 -19.45 -6.67 -23.20
C ASN A 552 -18.71 -5.36 -22.83
N ALA A 553 -17.48 -5.26 -23.27
CA ALA A 553 -16.56 -4.14 -23.08
C ALA A 553 -17.15 -2.85 -23.68
N ASP A 554 -18.16 -3.00 -24.54
CA ASP A 554 -18.84 -1.91 -25.27
C ASP A 554 -19.60 -0.91 -24.39
N LEU A 555 -19.83 -1.20 -23.10
CA LEU A 555 -20.53 -0.28 -22.20
C LEU A 555 -19.61 0.75 -21.49
N PHE A 556 -18.29 0.53 -21.52
CA PHE A 556 -17.31 1.45 -20.93
C PHE A 556 -16.15 1.79 -21.88
N ILE A 557 -16.10 1.17 -23.05
CA ILE A 557 -15.13 1.45 -24.09
C ILE A 557 -15.65 2.61 -24.94
N ASP A 558 -15.59 3.80 -24.40
CA ASP A 558 -15.14 4.91 -25.20
C ASP A 558 -13.61 4.76 -25.24
N GLU A 559 -13.12 4.20 -26.29
CA GLU A 559 -11.76 3.98 -26.83
C GLU A 559 -10.55 4.40 -25.97
N GLY A 560 -10.42 4.01 -24.73
CA GLY A 560 -9.27 4.54 -24.00
C GLY A 560 -8.90 3.96 -22.65
N TRP A 561 -9.63 3.02 -22.08
CA TRP A 561 -9.23 2.39 -20.82
C TRP A 561 -8.19 1.29 -21.03
N GLU A 562 -8.28 0.54 -22.11
CA GLU A 562 -7.27 -0.44 -22.52
C GLU A 562 -5.93 0.23 -22.83
N ASP A 563 -5.94 1.36 -23.54
CA ASP A 563 -4.72 2.13 -23.86
C ASP A 563 -3.98 2.66 -22.62
N LEU A 564 -4.66 2.97 -21.51
CA LEU A 564 -4.00 3.47 -20.31
C LEU A 564 -3.38 2.36 -19.46
N GLY A 565 -4.02 1.19 -19.37
CA GLY A 565 -3.46 0.00 -18.74
C GLY A 565 -2.22 -0.48 -19.52
N TYR A 566 -2.37 -0.62 -20.84
CA TYR A 566 -1.27 -1.04 -21.72
C TYR A 566 -0.18 0.03 -21.86
N GLN A 567 -0.53 1.32 -21.94
CA GLN A 567 0.50 2.37 -22.00
C GLN A 567 1.31 2.52 -20.71
N PHE A 568 0.75 2.23 -19.53
CA PHE A 568 1.51 2.21 -18.29
C PHE A 568 2.32 0.92 -18.13
N SER A 569 1.82 -0.25 -18.53
CA SER A 569 2.59 -1.50 -18.54
C SER A 569 3.65 -1.51 -19.64
N ASP A 570 3.34 -1.04 -20.85
CA ASP A 570 4.31 -0.94 -21.96
C ASP A 570 5.34 0.18 -21.75
N ASN A 571 4.98 1.23 -20.99
CA ASN A 571 5.89 2.31 -20.68
C ASN A 571 6.79 2.01 -19.47
N PHE A 572 6.42 1.04 -18.62
CA PHE A 572 7.25 0.42 -17.59
C PHE A 572 7.78 -0.96 -18.03
N ALA A 573 7.35 -1.52 -19.16
CA ALA A 573 8.05 -2.58 -19.82
C ALA A 573 9.41 -2.00 -20.23
N LEU A 574 10.33 -2.05 -19.30
CA LEU A 574 11.74 -2.01 -19.54
C LEU A 574 11.99 -2.97 -20.70
N ASP A 575 12.63 -2.48 -21.73
CA ASP A 575 13.24 -3.30 -22.77
C ASP A 575 14.29 -4.22 -22.09
N PHE A 576 13.80 -5.16 -21.28
CA PHE A 576 14.59 -6.31 -20.86
C PHE A 576 14.67 -7.20 -22.10
N GLY A 577 15.64 -6.90 -22.93
CA GLY A 577 16.09 -7.80 -23.97
C GLY A 577 16.50 -9.14 -23.34
N VAL A 578 15.53 -9.94 -22.97
CA VAL A 578 15.71 -11.37 -22.84
C VAL A 578 15.68 -11.90 -24.26
N ALA A 579 16.84 -11.89 -24.91
CA ALA A 579 17.11 -12.82 -25.97
C ALA A 579 16.99 -14.22 -25.36
N LEU A 580 15.82 -14.83 -25.54
CA LEU A 580 15.68 -16.28 -25.47
C LEU A 580 16.43 -16.86 -26.67
N LEU A 581 17.61 -17.39 -26.42
CA LEU A 581 18.20 -18.53 -27.08
C LEU A 581 18.58 -19.53 -26.02
#